data_fb9cc24e59aba5c5afc374694eaac404
#
_entry.id   fb9cc24e59aba5c5afc374694eaac404
#
_cell.length_a   1.000
_cell.length_b   1.000
_cell.length_c   1.000
_cell.angle_alpha   90.00
_cell.angle_beta   90.00
_cell.angle_gamma   90.00
#
_symmetry.space_group_name_H-M   'P 1'
#
loop_
_entity.id
_entity.type
_entity.pdbx_description
1 polymer ?
#
loop_
_entity_poly.entity_id
_entity_poly.type
_entity_poly.pdbx_seq_one_letter_code
_entity_poly.pdbx_strand_id
1 'polypeptide(L)'
;MFDFLRISTRSSKQGIEIYPKFRICKSSDLMIRGGDFYAIWLEDRGMWSTDEQDVLDRIDYELDKYVKENKELFGEHPRVLHVRDSETRVIGAWHQFCQRDMRDSYHMLDEKLIFSNMPTSKKDYASKRLPYPLEQGSHEAYDRLMSVLYSPEERMKIEWAIGSIVSGESKRLQKFMVLYG
;
A
#
# COMPACT_ATOMS: atom_id res chain seq x y z
N MET A 1 8.91 12.65 6.34
CA MET A 1 9.97 11.65 6.01
C MET A 1 9.61 10.35 6.68
N PHE A 2 9.76 9.23 5.98
CA PHE A 2 9.45 7.90 6.51
C PHE A 2 10.38 7.52 7.68
N ASP A 3 9.86 6.72 8.60
CA ASP A 3 10.62 6.28 9.77
C ASP A 3 11.77 5.30 9.45
N PHE A 4 11.67 4.55 8.34
CA PHE A 4 12.74 3.67 7.85
C PHE A 4 13.81 4.39 7.01
N LEU A 5 13.57 5.65 6.61
CA LEU A 5 14.44 6.43 5.75
C LEU A 5 15.30 7.40 6.56
N ARG A 6 16.57 7.47 6.23
CA ARG A 6 17.48 8.54 6.65
C ARG A 6 18.24 9.07 5.45
N ILE A 7 18.47 10.37 5.43
CA ILE A 7 19.30 11.00 4.43
C ILE A 7 20.70 11.18 5.01
N SER A 8 21.69 10.80 4.24
CA SER A 8 23.09 10.85 4.62
C SER A 8 23.91 11.58 3.57
N THR A 9 25.03 12.15 4.00
CA THR A 9 25.96 12.85 3.14
C THR A 9 27.34 12.24 3.25
N ARG A 10 28.14 12.35 2.19
CA ARG A 10 29.56 12.06 2.20
C ARG A 10 30.31 13.03 1.27
N SER A 11 31.52 13.34 1.64
CA SER A 11 32.41 14.08 0.74
C SER A 11 32.99 13.15 -0.32
N SER A 12 32.94 13.58 -1.57
CA SER A 12 33.57 12.90 -2.70
C SER A 12 34.54 13.86 -3.44
N LYS A 13 35.26 13.33 -4.41
CA LYS A 13 36.12 14.17 -5.27
C LYS A 13 35.35 15.18 -6.13
N GLN A 14 34.07 14.94 -6.31
CA GLN A 14 33.15 15.73 -7.12
C GLN A 14 32.23 16.64 -6.29
N GLY A 15 32.46 16.74 -4.98
CA GLY A 15 31.64 17.53 -4.06
C GLY A 15 30.92 16.68 -3.01
N ILE A 16 29.82 17.23 -2.48
CA ILE A 16 29.00 16.53 -1.48
C ILE A 16 28.00 15.63 -2.20
N GLU A 17 28.04 14.35 -1.89
CA GLU A 17 27.02 13.39 -2.32
C GLU A 17 25.97 13.23 -1.22
N ILE A 18 24.70 13.25 -1.62
CA ILE A 18 23.53 13.10 -0.75
C ILE A 18 22.79 11.84 -1.19
N TYR A 19 22.50 10.92 -0.26
CA TYR A 19 21.91 9.63 -0.58
C TYR A 19 21.05 9.10 0.55
N PRO A 20 20.04 8.26 0.24
CA PRO A 20 19.21 7.63 1.25
C PRO A 20 19.96 6.49 1.96
N LYS A 21 19.72 6.34 3.24
CA LYS A 21 20.04 5.16 4.03
C LYS A 21 18.77 4.58 4.62
N PHE A 22 18.72 3.27 4.65
CA PHE A 22 17.61 2.54 5.25
C PHE A 22 18.02 2.01 6.62
N ARG A 23 17.07 2.04 7.55
CA ARG A 23 17.29 1.57 8.92
C ARG A 23 16.21 0.62 9.36
N ILE A 24 16.56 -0.36 10.17
CA ILE A 24 15.61 -1.22 10.85
C ILE A 24 14.73 -0.37 11.77
N CYS A 25 13.43 -0.50 11.60
CA CYS A 25 12.42 0.06 12.50
C CYS A 25 11.13 -0.74 12.36
N LYS A 26 10.25 -0.61 13.34
CA LYS A 26 8.86 -1.05 13.19
C LYS A 26 8.11 0.01 12.39
N SER A 27 8.31 0.05 11.07
CA SER A 27 7.63 1.01 10.24
C SER A 27 6.13 0.74 10.23
N SER A 28 5.34 1.81 10.40
CA SER A 28 3.90 1.77 10.19
C SER A 28 3.52 2.08 8.73
N ASP A 29 4.49 2.49 7.91
CA ASP A 29 4.27 2.93 6.53
C ASP A 29 4.75 1.92 5.49
N LEU A 30 5.53 0.93 5.89
CA LEU A 30 6.15 -0.05 5.00
C LEU A 30 5.87 -1.47 5.49
N MET A 31 5.47 -2.34 4.57
CA MET A 31 5.33 -3.77 4.80
C MET A 31 6.28 -4.56 3.91
N ILE A 32 6.90 -5.58 4.49
CA ILE A 32 7.80 -6.51 3.82
C ILE A 32 7.25 -7.93 4.00
N ARG A 33 7.35 -8.74 2.95
CA ARG A 33 6.90 -10.12 2.96
C ARG A 33 7.96 -11.02 2.35
N GLY A 34 8.41 -12.01 3.11
CA GLY A 34 9.40 -12.99 2.64
C GLY A 34 10.76 -12.39 2.26
N GLY A 35 11.07 -11.18 2.74
CA GLY A 35 12.30 -10.46 2.41
C GLY A 35 12.21 -9.58 1.17
N ASP A 36 11.02 -9.46 0.57
CA ASP A 36 10.75 -8.57 -0.55
C ASP A 36 9.76 -7.47 -0.15
N PHE A 37 9.76 -6.37 -0.91
CA PHE A 37 8.75 -5.33 -0.77
C PHE A 37 7.35 -5.92 -0.91
N TYR A 38 6.44 -5.48 -0.03
CA TYR A 38 5.04 -5.91 -0.10
C TYR A 38 4.08 -4.74 -0.33
N ALA A 39 4.12 -3.72 0.53
CA ALA A 39 3.30 -2.53 0.36
C ALA A 39 3.84 -1.31 1.12
N ILE A 40 3.47 -0.12 0.64
CA ILE A 40 3.71 1.16 1.31
C ILE A 40 2.38 1.91 1.48
N TRP A 41 2.22 2.58 2.62
CA TRP A 41 1.10 3.49 2.83
C TRP A 41 1.34 4.83 2.13
N LEU A 42 0.41 5.25 1.29
CA LEU A 42 0.39 6.54 0.61
C LEU A 42 -0.65 7.43 1.26
N GLU A 43 -0.20 8.39 2.06
CA GLU A 43 -1.07 9.29 2.83
C GLU A 43 -1.98 10.13 1.93
N ASP A 44 -1.46 10.60 0.81
CA ASP A 44 -2.17 11.39 -0.19
C ASP A 44 -3.30 10.61 -0.89
N ARG A 45 -3.16 9.30 -1.01
CA ARG A 45 -4.19 8.41 -1.57
C ARG A 45 -5.08 7.78 -0.48
N GLY A 46 -4.64 7.78 0.77
CA GLY A 46 -5.29 7.06 1.86
C GLY A 46 -5.39 5.56 1.59
N MET A 47 -4.38 4.97 0.94
CA MET A 47 -4.36 3.58 0.50
C MET A 47 -2.96 2.99 0.59
N TRP A 48 -2.89 1.67 0.72
CA TRP A 48 -1.64 0.93 0.55
C TRP A 48 -1.35 0.71 -0.94
N SER A 49 -0.13 0.95 -1.38
CA SER A 49 0.33 0.58 -2.72
C SER A 49 1.20 -0.67 -2.64
N THR A 50 0.97 -1.60 -3.55
CA THR A 50 1.80 -2.80 -3.76
C THR A 50 2.79 -2.62 -4.90
N ASP A 51 2.86 -1.43 -5.48
CA ASP A 51 3.82 -1.08 -6.52
C ASP A 51 5.12 -0.56 -5.89
N GLU A 52 6.22 -1.27 -6.12
CA GLU A 52 7.53 -0.86 -5.61
C GLU A 52 7.97 0.49 -6.18
N GLN A 53 7.52 0.87 -7.38
CA GLN A 53 7.84 2.17 -7.95
C GLN A 53 7.28 3.31 -7.10
N ASP A 54 6.10 3.14 -6.51
CA ASP A 54 5.53 4.15 -5.61
C ASP A 54 6.42 4.41 -4.38
N VAL A 55 7.09 3.38 -3.84
CA VAL A 55 8.02 3.59 -2.71
C VAL A 55 9.32 4.23 -3.15
N LEU A 56 9.85 3.84 -4.32
CA LEU A 56 11.08 4.44 -4.86
C LEU A 56 10.86 5.91 -5.20
N ASP A 57 9.75 6.25 -5.84
CA ASP A 57 9.34 7.64 -6.13
C ASP A 57 9.24 8.48 -4.86
N ARG A 58 8.68 7.90 -3.82
CA ARG A 58 8.49 8.60 -2.55
C ARG A 58 9.82 8.81 -1.82
N ILE A 59 10.74 7.86 -1.88
CA ILE A 59 12.09 8.02 -1.33
C ILE A 59 12.84 9.15 -2.05
N ASP A 60 12.80 9.16 -3.38
CA ASP A 60 13.44 10.18 -4.19
C ASP A 60 12.82 11.56 -3.95
N TYR A 61 11.51 11.64 -3.83
CA TYR A 61 10.81 12.89 -3.46
C TYR A 61 11.26 13.43 -2.08
N GLU A 62 11.36 12.58 -1.06
CA GLU A 62 11.85 13.00 0.26
C GLU A 62 13.30 13.47 0.22
N LEU A 63 14.10 12.85 -0.64
CA LEU A 63 15.50 13.25 -0.87
C LEU A 63 15.60 14.65 -1.48
N ASP A 64 14.84 14.89 -2.55
CA ASP A 64 14.81 16.18 -3.24
C ASP A 64 14.25 17.28 -2.34
N LYS A 65 13.21 16.97 -1.58
CA LYS A 65 12.65 17.89 -0.59
C LYS A 65 13.70 18.29 0.45
N TYR A 66 14.42 17.31 0.99
CA TYR A 66 15.47 17.55 1.97
C TYR A 66 16.59 18.43 1.41
N VAL A 67 17.03 18.17 0.19
CA VAL A 67 18.06 18.98 -0.49
C VAL A 67 17.59 20.42 -0.69
N LYS A 68 16.33 20.59 -1.11
CA LYS A 68 15.73 21.92 -1.30
C LYS A 68 15.62 22.72 0.00
N GLU A 69 15.23 22.06 1.08
CA GLU A 69 15.09 22.69 2.40
C GLU A 69 16.43 23.03 3.05
N ASN A 70 17.52 22.37 2.65
CA ASN A 70 18.85 22.53 3.25
C ASN A 70 19.91 23.02 2.24
N LYS A 71 19.52 23.78 1.25
CA LYS A 71 20.42 24.26 0.18
C LYS A 71 21.70 24.93 0.70
N GLU A 72 21.61 25.69 1.78
CA GLU A 72 22.73 26.42 2.37
C GLU A 72 23.82 25.48 2.90
N LEU A 73 23.47 24.24 3.26
CA LEU A 73 24.41 23.26 3.79
C LEU A 73 25.21 22.53 2.70
N PHE A 74 24.69 22.49 1.47
CA PHE A 74 25.22 21.61 0.43
C PHE A 74 25.89 22.34 -0.74
N GLY A 75 25.85 23.68 -0.75
CA GLY A 75 26.37 24.51 -1.85
C GLY A 75 25.43 24.48 -3.08
N GLU A 76 25.94 25.04 -4.20
CA GLU A 76 25.09 25.26 -5.38
C GLU A 76 24.73 24.00 -6.14
N HIS A 77 25.59 22.97 -6.13
CA HIS A 77 25.41 21.76 -6.95
C HIS A 77 25.74 20.47 -6.18
N PRO A 78 24.93 20.08 -5.19
CA PRO A 78 25.13 18.78 -4.54
C PRO A 78 24.78 17.64 -5.51
N ARG A 79 25.52 16.54 -5.45
CA ARG A 79 25.19 15.32 -6.20
C ARG A 79 24.17 14.50 -5.40
N VAL A 80 22.95 14.47 -5.87
CA VAL A 80 21.87 13.66 -5.27
C VAL A 80 21.89 12.27 -5.91
N LEU A 81 21.98 11.23 -5.10
CA LEU A 81 21.97 9.84 -5.56
C LEU A 81 20.56 9.26 -5.33
N HIS A 82 19.72 9.35 -6.34
CA HIS A 82 18.37 8.81 -6.32
C HIS A 82 18.36 7.28 -6.32
N VAL A 83 17.31 6.69 -5.73
CA VAL A 83 17.18 5.23 -5.66
C VAL A 83 17.00 4.63 -7.05
N ARG A 84 16.27 5.33 -7.91
CA ARG A 84 15.99 4.87 -9.29
C ARG A 84 17.13 5.07 -10.27
N ASP A 85 18.17 5.78 -9.87
CA ASP A 85 19.33 5.98 -10.72
C ASP A 85 20.14 4.68 -10.84
N SER A 86 20.15 4.09 -12.03
CA SER A 86 20.83 2.83 -12.30
C SER A 86 22.35 2.89 -12.14
N GLU A 87 22.95 4.09 -12.21
CA GLU A 87 24.39 4.30 -12.00
C GLU A 87 24.77 4.24 -10.51
N THR A 88 23.78 4.31 -9.62
CA THR A 88 24.00 4.26 -8.18
C THR A 88 23.74 2.86 -7.61
N ARG A 89 24.46 2.51 -6.54
CA ARG A 89 24.22 1.25 -5.81
C ARG A 89 23.07 1.37 -4.79
N VAL A 90 22.29 2.43 -4.85
CA VAL A 90 21.28 2.73 -3.84
C VAL A 90 20.11 1.76 -3.93
N ILE A 91 19.68 1.40 -5.14
CA ILE A 91 18.65 0.38 -5.34
C ILE A 91 19.04 -0.97 -4.73
N GLY A 92 20.29 -1.37 -4.87
CA GLY A 92 20.81 -2.60 -4.24
C GLY A 92 20.76 -2.54 -2.71
N ALA A 93 21.01 -1.37 -2.13
CA ALA A 93 20.90 -1.16 -0.69
C ALA A 93 19.45 -1.23 -0.20
N TRP A 94 18.49 -0.77 -1.01
CA TRP A 94 17.06 -0.91 -0.77
C TRP A 94 16.64 -2.39 -0.74
N HIS A 95 16.97 -3.16 -1.77
CA HIS A 95 16.65 -4.59 -1.82
C HIS A 95 17.31 -5.36 -0.67
N GLN A 96 18.56 -5.04 -0.36
CA GLN A 96 19.27 -5.64 0.77
C GLN A 96 18.60 -5.34 2.12
N PHE A 97 18.10 -4.10 2.28
CA PHE A 97 17.33 -3.72 3.46
C PHE A 97 16.05 -4.57 3.58
N CYS A 98 15.26 -4.70 2.51
CA CYS A 98 14.07 -5.54 2.52
C CYS A 98 14.39 -7.00 2.88
N GLN A 99 15.48 -7.56 2.33
CA GLN A 99 15.85 -8.96 2.53
C GLN A 99 16.43 -9.27 3.92
N ARG A 100 17.18 -8.35 4.49
CA ARG A 100 17.94 -8.61 5.73
C ARG A 100 17.32 -8.00 6.96
N ASP A 101 16.82 -6.80 6.82
CA ASP A 101 16.55 -5.91 7.94
C ASP A 101 15.06 -5.80 8.27
N MET A 102 14.17 -6.06 7.30
CA MET A 102 12.71 -6.02 7.50
C MET A 102 12.04 -7.26 6.93
N ARG A 103 12.23 -8.39 7.59
CA ARG A 103 11.60 -9.65 7.19
C ARG A 103 10.21 -9.80 7.78
N ASP A 104 9.28 -10.33 7.00
CA ASP A 104 7.96 -10.80 7.43
C ASP A 104 7.15 -9.77 8.24
N SER A 105 7.38 -8.49 7.96
CA SER A 105 6.62 -7.39 8.54
C SER A 105 5.48 -7.01 7.60
N TYR A 106 4.43 -7.82 7.55
CA TYR A 106 3.30 -7.56 6.66
C TYR A 106 1.95 -7.89 7.30
N HIS A 107 0.90 -7.32 6.74
CA HIS A 107 -0.49 -7.68 6.98
C HIS A 107 -1.16 -7.99 5.64
N MET A 108 -2.15 -8.89 5.64
CA MET A 108 -2.92 -9.15 4.42
C MET A 108 -3.70 -7.90 4.01
N LEU A 109 -3.67 -7.60 2.71
CA LEU A 109 -4.42 -6.49 2.14
C LEU A 109 -5.79 -6.94 1.62
N ASP A 110 -6.71 -5.98 1.54
CA ASP A 110 -8.01 -6.12 0.88
C ASP A 110 -8.87 -7.27 1.43
N GLU A 111 -8.82 -7.49 2.76
CA GLU A 111 -9.68 -8.47 3.41
C GLU A 111 -11.15 -8.02 3.47
N LYS A 112 -11.40 -6.72 3.38
CA LYS A 112 -12.75 -6.14 3.25
C LYS A 112 -12.81 -5.21 2.04
N LEU A 113 -13.99 -5.02 1.48
CA LEU A 113 -14.20 -4.07 0.39
C LEU A 113 -14.25 -2.64 0.93
N ILE A 114 -13.59 -1.73 0.23
CA ILE A 114 -13.65 -0.29 0.50
C ILE A 114 -14.39 0.39 -0.64
N PHE A 115 -15.44 1.12 -0.32
CA PHE A 115 -16.24 1.86 -1.28
C PHE A 115 -15.77 3.31 -1.40
N SER A 116 -16.16 4.00 -2.50
CA SER A 116 -15.66 5.35 -2.81
C SER A 116 -15.94 6.38 -1.72
N ASN A 117 -17.04 6.24 -1.00
CA ASN A 117 -17.47 7.14 0.07
C ASN A 117 -17.00 6.72 1.48
N MET A 118 -16.19 5.65 1.60
CA MET A 118 -15.68 5.20 2.90
C MET A 118 -14.32 5.86 3.19
N PRO A 119 -14.14 6.47 4.36
CA PRO A 119 -12.82 6.91 4.81
C PRO A 119 -11.94 5.69 5.07
N THR A 120 -10.64 5.84 4.82
CA THR A 120 -9.65 4.79 5.04
C THR A 120 -8.50 5.27 5.90
N SER A 121 -7.91 4.35 6.63
CA SER A 121 -6.72 4.53 7.46
C SER A 121 -5.73 3.40 7.19
N LYS A 122 -4.52 3.52 7.68
CA LYS A 122 -3.50 2.46 7.60
C LYS A 122 -3.99 1.11 8.12
N LYS A 123 -4.86 1.11 9.15
CA LYS A 123 -5.38 -0.10 9.81
C LYS A 123 -6.43 -0.84 9.00
N ASP A 124 -6.95 -0.21 7.94
CA ASP A 124 -7.90 -0.87 7.05
C ASP A 124 -7.21 -1.80 6.05
N TYR A 125 -5.89 -1.69 5.91
CA TYR A 125 -5.06 -2.54 5.04
C TYR A 125 -5.64 -2.71 3.65
N ALA A 126 -6.12 -1.58 3.07
CA ALA A 126 -6.76 -1.56 1.77
C ALA A 126 -5.80 -1.03 0.69
N SER A 127 -5.63 -1.78 -0.39
CA SER A 127 -4.89 -1.36 -1.58
C SER A 127 -5.80 -0.98 -2.74
N LYS A 128 -7.10 -1.31 -2.63
CA LYS A 128 -8.10 -1.07 -3.66
C LYS A 128 -9.35 -0.42 -3.10
N ARG A 129 -9.95 0.45 -3.90
CA ARG A 129 -11.22 1.11 -3.59
C ARG A 129 -12.17 0.91 -4.76
N LEU A 130 -13.39 0.49 -4.46
CA LEU A 130 -14.44 0.41 -5.46
C LEU A 130 -14.85 1.83 -5.89
N PRO A 131 -15.10 2.06 -7.19
CA PRO A 131 -15.47 3.38 -7.69
C PRO A 131 -16.91 3.78 -7.33
N TYR A 132 -17.65 2.90 -6.69
CA TYR A 132 -19.06 3.10 -6.33
C TYR A 132 -19.19 3.41 -4.84
N PRO A 133 -20.15 4.29 -4.44
CA PRO A 133 -20.47 4.51 -3.04
C PRO A 133 -21.26 3.32 -2.45
N LEU A 134 -21.12 3.11 -1.16
CA LEU A 134 -22.05 2.26 -0.40
C LEU A 134 -23.15 3.16 0.17
N GLU A 135 -24.33 3.08 -0.38
CA GLU A 135 -25.47 3.91 0.02
C GLU A 135 -26.80 3.17 -0.18
N GLN A 136 -27.83 3.67 0.46
CA GLN A 136 -29.17 3.16 0.24
C GLN A 136 -29.67 3.62 -1.13
N GLY A 137 -30.24 2.68 -1.88
CA GLY A 137 -30.83 2.92 -3.19
C GLY A 137 -32.03 2.03 -3.44
N SER A 138 -32.69 2.21 -4.59
CA SER A 138 -33.75 1.29 -5.01
C SER A 138 -33.15 -0.06 -5.38
N HIS A 139 -33.72 -1.11 -4.84
CA HIS A 139 -33.35 -2.49 -5.12
C HIS A 139 -34.46 -3.30 -5.83
N GLU A 140 -35.48 -2.60 -6.34
CA GLU A 140 -36.61 -3.24 -7.00
C GLU A 140 -36.24 -4.16 -8.18
N ALA A 141 -35.27 -3.72 -8.99
CA ALA A 141 -34.80 -4.53 -10.12
C ALA A 141 -34.08 -5.80 -9.64
N TYR A 142 -33.27 -5.68 -8.57
CA TYR A 142 -32.62 -6.81 -7.92
C TYR A 142 -33.66 -7.78 -7.32
N ASP A 143 -34.62 -7.25 -6.54
CA ASP A 143 -35.69 -8.06 -5.91
C ASP A 143 -36.48 -8.82 -6.94
N ARG A 144 -36.86 -8.16 -8.04
CA ARG A 144 -37.59 -8.79 -9.14
C ARG A 144 -36.77 -9.93 -9.77
N LEU A 145 -35.48 -9.69 -10.06
CA LEU A 145 -34.63 -10.71 -10.61
C LEU A 145 -34.45 -11.90 -9.68
N MET A 146 -34.14 -11.64 -8.42
CA MET A 146 -33.87 -12.69 -7.43
C MET A 146 -35.10 -13.51 -7.11
N SER A 147 -36.29 -12.90 -7.08
CA SER A 147 -37.54 -13.62 -6.83
C SER A 147 -37.98 -14.56 -7.96
N VAL A 148 -37.50 -14.30 -9.19
CA VAL A 148 -37.75 -15.18 -10.34
C VAL A 148 -36.77 -16.35 -10.39
N LEU A 149 -35.53 -16.12 -10.00
CA LEU A 149 -34.43 -17.08 -10.14
C LEU A 149 -34.31 -18.02 -8.92
N TYR A 150 -34.62 -17.54 -7.73
CA TYR A 150 -34.31 -18.23 -6.48
C TYR A 150 -35.48 -18.25 -5.52
N SER A 151 -35.59 -19.34 -4.77
CA SER A 151 -36.49 -19.39 -3.62
C SER A 151 -36.06 -18.41 -2.52
N PRO A 152 -36.91 -18.02 -1.60
CA PRO A 152 -36.55 -17.11 -0.50
C PRO A 152 -35.39 -17.64 0.35
N GLU A 153 -35.26 -18.95 0.53
CA GLU A 153 -34.17 -19.56 1.29
C GLU A 153 -32.86 -19.50 0.55
N GLU A 154 -32.82 -19.78 -0.76
CA GLU A 154 -31.63 -19.68 -1.61
C GLU A 154 -31.17 -18.23 -1.70
N ARG A 155 -32.09 -17.31 -1.92
CA ARG A 155 -31.81 -15.87 -1.95
C ARG A 155 -31.12 -15.43 -0.64
N MET A 156 -31.63 -15.80 0.51
CA MET A 156 -31.07 -15.48 1.81
C MET A 156 -29.64 -16.00 1.94
N LYS A 157 -29.34 -17.20 1.45
CA LYS A 157 -28.00 -17.78 1.45
C LYS A 157 -27.04 -16.99 0.55
N ILE A 158 -27.50 -16.57 -0.62
CA ILE A 158 -26.72 -15.75 -1.57
C ILE A 158 -26.40 -14.38 -0.94
N GLU A 159 -27.42 -13.71 -0.41
CA GLU A 159 -27.26 -12.40 0.24
C GLU A 159 -26.35 -12.46 1.46
N TRP A 160 -26.44 -13.53 2.25
CA TRP A 160 -25.52 -13.77 3.36
C TRP A 160 -24.07 -13.94 2.90
N ALA A 161 -23.85 -14.68 1.82
CA ALA A 161 -22.52 -14.88 1.28
C ALA A 161 -21.93 -13.57 0.72
N ILE A 162 -22.72 -12.78 -0.02
CA ILE A 162 -22.31 -11.45 -0.49
C ILE A 162 -21.98 -10.54 0.71
N GLY A 163 -22.84 -10.49 1.72
CA GLY A 163 -22.63 -9.72 2.93
C GLY A 163 -21.35 -10.10 3.65
N SER A 164 -21.01 -11.39 3.70
CA SER A 164 -19.77 -11.87 4.33
C SER A 164 -18.49 -11.41 3.61
N ILE A 165 -18.56 -11.27 2.29
CA ILE A 165 -17.44 -10.74 1.48
C ILE A 165 -17.30 -9.24 1.71
N VAL A 166 -18.41 -8.51 1.63
CA VAL A 166 -18.41 -7.05 1.80
C VAL A 166 -17.91 -6.64 3.20
N SER A 167 -18.29 -7.40 4.23
CA SER A 167 -17.84 -7.14 5.61
C SER A 167 -16.44 -7.60 5.93
N GLY A 168 -15.78 -8.38 5.06
CA GLY A 168 -14.48 -9.00 5.30
C GLY A 168 -14.51 -10.24 6.22
N GLU A 169 -15.68 -10.75 6.56
CA GLU A 169 -15.87 -11.88 7.48
C GLU A 169 -15.74 -13.25 6.81
N SER A 170 -15.66 -13.31 5.49
CA SER A 170 -15.67 -14.55 4.71
C SER A 170 -14.60 -15.56 5.14
N LYS A 171 -13.41 -15.10 5.45
CA LYS A 171 -12.30 -15.96 5.93
C LYS A 171 -12.56 -16.54 7.31
N ARG A 172 -13.15 -15.76 8.22
CA ARG A 172 -13.49 -16.19 9.57
C ARG A 172 -14.60 -17.26 9.56
N LEU A 173 -15.54 -17.10 8.64
CA LEU A 173 -16.67 -18.03 8.50
C LEU A 173 -16.25 -19.39 7.93
N GLN A 174 -15.16 -19.47 7.17
CA GLN A 174 -14.60 -20.70 6.59
C GLN A 174 -15.63 -21.56 5.85
N LYS A 175 -16.59 -20.91 5.18
CA LYS A 175 -17.63 -21.55 4.38
C LYS A 175 -17.49 -21.13 2.92
N PHE A 176 -17.89 -22.00 2.05
CA PHE A 176 -17.98 -21.72 0.62
C PHE A 176 -19.38 -22.04 0.12
N MET A 177 -19.79 -21.34 -0.91
CA MET A 177 -21.06 -21.57 -1.60
C MET A 177 -20.79 -22.21 -2.95
N VAL A 178 -21.53 -23.26 -3.27
CA VAL A 178 -21.50 -23.91 -4.59
C VAL A 178 -22.84 -23.61 -5.27
N LEU A 179 -22.76 -23.00 -6.44
CA LEU A 179 -23.89 -22.84 -7.33
C LEU A 179 -23.79 -23.93 -8.39
N TYR A 180 -24.84 -24.71 -8.56
CA TYR A 180 -24.95 -25.72 -9.60
C TYR A 180 -26.31 -25.59 -10.30
N GLY A 181 -26.34 -25.81 -11.59
CA GLY A 181 -27.51 -25.74 -12.44
C GLY A 181 -27.74 -27.05 -13.17
#